data_69be668f79db48a6ab214bb3a1b757f3
#
_entry.id   69be668f79db48a6ab214bb3a1b757f3
#
_cell.length_a   1.000
_cell.length_b   1.000
_cell.length_c   1.000
_cell.angle_alpha   90.00
_cell.angle_beta   90.00
_cell.angle_gamma   90.00
#
_symmetry.space_group_name_H-M   'P 1'
#
loop_
_entity.id
_entity.type
_entity.pdbx_description
1 polymer ?
#
loop_
_entity_poly.entity_id
_entity_poly.type
_entity_poly.pdbx_seq_one_letter_code
_entity_poly.pdbx_strand_id
1 'polypeptide(L)'
;VYTPHYIRKAGPHTKILPELSDAWENLNLSRALETEFGVPALVLNDAEVAAAGVVSGEGIELMVTLGTGLGTALIDNGILAPHLEISHAPMRWGLTYDDVIGEAERIRLGDTAWSRRVLKAIESLWPVFRWDKLYLGGGNSARIVLSVRGKLGDNVVFVPNAAGMNGGVRAWAMAAESAHAIEAAENEQWDLPD
;
A
#
# COMPACT_ATOMS: atom_id res chain seq x y z
N VAL A 1 -10.44 -10.44 9.15
CA VAL A 1 -10.92 -11.11 7.93
C VAL A 1 -10.40 -10.32 6.77
N TYR A 2 -9.41 -10.83 6.07
CA TYR A 2 -9.08 -10.29 4.77
C TYR A 2 -10.33 -10.39 3.93
N THR A 3 -10.98 -9.27 3.67
CA THR A 3 -11.97 -9.22 2.62
C THR A 3 -11.25 -9.63 1.35
N PRO A 4 -11.71 -10.69 0.67
CA PRO A 4 -11.08 -11.08 -0.59
C PRO A 4 -11.04 -9.85 -1.47
N HIS A 5 -9.87 -9.56 -2.05
CA HIS A 5 -9.72 -8.42 -2.92
C HIS A 5 -10.54 -8.65 -4.18
N TYR A 6 -11.72 -8.07 -4.17
CA TYR A 6 -12.51 -7.99 -5.39
C TYR A 6 -11.84 -7.03 -6.34
N ILE A 7 -11.64 -7.47 -7.56
CA ILE A 7 -11.23 -6.57 -8.63
C ILE A 7 -12.42 -5.66 -8.90
N ARG A 8 -12.26 -4.40 -8.56
CA ARG A 8 -13.30 -3.38 -8.75
C ARG A 8 -12.94 -2.51 -9.93
N LYS A 9 -13.90 -2.25 -10.81
CA LYS A 9 -13.75 -1.15 -11.74
C LYS A 9 -13.55 0.13 -10.96
N ALA A 10 -12.48 0.80 -11.28
CA ALA A 10 -12.24 2.13 -10.77
C ALA A 10 -13.37 3.07 -11.23
N GLY A 11 -13.74 4.05 -10.41
CA GLY A 11 -14.77 5.03 -10.72
C GLY A 11 -14.49 5.85 -11.98
N PRO A 12 -15.38 6.76 -12.38
CA PRO A 12 -15.34 7.44 -13.67
C PRO A 12 -14.09 8.28 -13.94
N HIS A 13 -13.27 8.51 -12.92
CA HIS A 13 -12.01 9.29 -13.03
C HIS A 13 -10.75 8.43 -13.07
N THR A 14 -10.87 7.12 -12.96
CA THR A 14 -9.72 6.21 -12.99
C THR A 14 -9.53 5.69 -14.40
N LYS A 15 -8.32 5.87 -14.92
CA LYS A 15 -7.84 5.17 -16.10
C LYS A 15 -7.67 3.71 -15.74
N ILE A 16 -8.74 2.93 -15.86
CA ILE A 16 -8.69 1.48 -15.72
C ILE A 16 -7.67 0.96 -16.73
N LEU A 17 -6.98 -0.09 -16.36
CA LEU A 17 -6.24 -0.91 -17.29
C LEU A 17 -7.25 -1.33 -18.39
N PRO A 18 -7.18 -0.75 -19.60
CA PRO A 18 -8.20 -0.99 -20.65
C PRO A 18 -8.18 -2.44 -21.14
N GLU A 19 -7.26 -3.23 -20.63
CA GLU A 19 -6.97 -4.60 -21.03
C GLU A 19 -7.70 -5.64 -20.16
N LEU A 20 -8.24 -5.25 -18.99
CA LEU A 20 -9.04 -6.15 -18.17
C LEU A 20 -10.47 -6.20 -18.71
N SER A 21 -10.88 -7.37 -19.19
CA SER A 21 -12.26 -7.62 -19.63
C SER A 21 -13.25 -7.46 -18.45
N ASP A 22 -14.53 -7.27 -18.78
CA ASP A 22 -15.60 -7.18 -17.78
C ASP A 22 -15.70 -8.44 -16.89
N ALA A 23 -15.16 -9.57 -17.35
CA ALA A 23 -15.10 -10.81 -16.57
C ALA A 23 -14.27 -10.72 -15.27
N TRP A 24 -13.38 -9.73 -15.19
CA TRP A 24 -12.59 -9.48 -13.97
C TRP A 24 -13.33 -8.64 -12.93
N GLU A 25 -14.42 -7.96 -13.35
CA GLU A 25 -15.16 -7.10 -12.44
C GLU A 25 -15.85 -7.92 -11.35
N ASN A 26 -15.63 -7.55 -10.10
CA ASN A 26 -16.16 -8.25 -8.91
C ASN A 26 -15.69 -9.71 -8.75
N LEU A 27 -14.66 -10.14 -9.48
CA LEU A 27 -14.06 -11.45 -9.28
C LEU A 27 -13.41 -11.52 -7.89
N ASN A 28 -13.80 -12.52 -7.10
CA ASN A 28 -13.06 -12.90 -5.89
C ASN A 28 -11.89 -13.79 -6.30
N LEU A 29 -10.73 -13.17 -6.49
CA LEU A 29 -9.56 -13.86 -7.03
C LEU A 29 -9.02 -14.92 -6.07
N SER A 30 -9.02 -14.69 -4.75
CA SER A 30 -8.61 -15.70 -3.77
C SER A 30 -9.46 -16.96 -3.92
N ARG A 31 -10.78 -16.80 -3.90
CA ARG A 31 -11.70 -17.95 -4.02
C ARG A 31 -11.58 -18.67 -5.36
N ALA A 32 -11.36 -17.93 -6.43
CA ALA A 32 -11.16 -18.53 -7.75
C ALA A 32 -9.89 -19.41 -7.78
N LEU A 33 -8.79 -18.90 -7.22
CA LEU A 33 -7.52 -19.63 -7.11
C LEU A 33 -7.65 -20.84 -6.17
N GLU A 34 -8.32 -20.68 -5.03
CA GLU A 34 -8.58 -21.79 -4.10
C GLU A 34 -9.39 -22.91 -4.76
N THR A 35 -10.40 -22.54 -5.56
CA THR A 35 -11.23 -23.50 -6.30
C THR A 35 -10.43 -24.23 -7.37
N GLU A 36 -9.58 -23.51 -8.10
CA GLU A 36 -8.78 -24.08 -9.20
C GLU A 36 -7.65 -24.98 -8.69
N PHE A 37 -6.94 -24.56 -7.65
CA PHE A 37 -5.74 -25.25 -7.18
C PHE A 37 -5.95 -26.14 -5.97
N GLY A 38 -7.10 -26.07 -5.29
CA GLY A 38 -7.41 -26.88 -4.11
C GLY A 38 -6.54 -26.55 -2.88
N VAL A 39 -5.95 -25.36 -2.82
CA VAL A 39 -5.10 -24.89 -1.72
C VAL A 39 -5.52 -23.47 -1.31
N PRO A 40 -5.29 -23.05 -0.05
CA PRO A 40 -5.55 -21.68 0.38
C PRO A 40 -4.82 -20.66 -0.50
N ALA A 41 -5.48 -19.56 -0.83
CA ALA A 41 -4.91 -18.48 -1.63
C ALA A 41 -5.05 -17.12 -0.94
N LEU A 42 -3.93 -16.39 -0.80
CA LEU A 42 -3.88 -15.03 -0.30
C LEU A 42 -3.55 -14.09 -1.45
N VAL A 43 -4.43 -13.12 -1.71
CA VAL A 43 -4.24 -12.10 -2.74
C VAL A 43 -4.03 -10.75 -2.07
N LEU A 44 -2.90 -10.13 -2.35
CA LEU A 44 -2.47 -8.85 -1.80
C LEU A 44 -2.02 -7.92 -2.93
N ASN A 45 -2.07 -6.61 -2.67
CA ASN A 45 -1.42 -5.62 -3.51
C ASN A 45 0.11 -5.73 -3.35
N ASP A 46 0.87 -5.30 -4.36
CA ASP A 46 2.34 -5.34 -4.35
C ASP A 46 2.97 -4.52 -3.20
N ALA A 47 2.37 -3.38 -2.85
CA ALA A 47 2.79 -2.58 -1.70
C ALA A 47 2.52 -3.30 -0.36
N GLU A 48 1.42 -4.06 -0.26
CA GLU A 48 1.10 -4.87 0.92
C GLU A 48 2.10 -6.01 1.10
N VAL A 49 2.46 -6.70 0.01
CA VAL A 49 3.49 -7.73 0.03
C VAL A 49 4.86 -7.13 0.41
N ALA A 50 5.20 -5.96 -0.14
CA ALA A 50 6.44 -5.27 0.21
C ALA A 50 6.45 -4.85 1.70
N ALA A 51 5.33 -4.35 2.22
CA ALA A 51 5.17 -4.00 3.63
C ALA A 51 5.39 -5.22 4.54
N ALA A 52 4.74 -6.33 4.26
CA ALA A 52 4.88 -7.57 5.04
C ALA A 52 6.34 -8.00 5.20
N GLY A 53 7.20 -7.70 4.21
CA GLY A 53 8.64 -8.03 4.25
C GLY A 53 9.49 -7.17 5.19
N VAL A 54 9.00 -6.00 5.63
CA VAL A 54 9.86 -4.98 6.27
C VAL A 54 9.30 -4.38 7.55
N VAL A 55 7.98 -4.39 7.76
CA VAL A 55 7.36 -3.77 8.94
C VAL A 55 7.83 -4.42 10.24
N SER A 56 7.91 -3.63 11.29
CA SER A 56 8.24 -4.10 12.63
C SER A 56 7.04 -4.72 13.35
N GLY A 57 5.83 -4.27 13.03
CA GLY A 57 4.60 -4.65 13.69
C GLY A 57 4.29 -3.82 14.94
N GLU A 58 4.92 -2.65 15.08
CA GLU A 58 4.73 -1.75 16.22
C GLU A 58 4.21 -0.39 15.76
N GLY A 59 3.09 0.05 16.35
CA GLY A 59 2.47 1.33 16.05
C GLY A 59 1.89 1.40 14.62
N ILE A 60 1.73 2.61 14.12
CA ILE A 60 1.23 2.89 12.76
C ILE A 60 2.42 2.90 11.79
N GLU A 61 2.46 1.95 10.90
CA GLU A 61 3.51 1.82 9.88
C GLU A 61 2.90 2.00 8.48
N LEU A 62 3.48 2.88 7.68
CA LEU A 62 3.04 3.11 6.31
C LEU A 62 4.12 2.67 5.34
N MET A 63 3.79 1.78 4.41
CA MET A 63 4.60 1.50 3.23
C MET A 63 4.13 2.39 2.09
N VAL A 64 5.08 3.02 1.42
CA VAL A 64 4.87 3.74 0.17
C VAL A 64 5.83 3.16 -0.88
N THR A 65 5.29 2.67 -1.97
CA THR A 65 6.09 2.22 -3.12
C THR A 65 6.02 3.26 -4.25
N LEU A 66 7.19 3.56 -4.82
CA LEU A 66 7.34 4.50 -5.93
C LEU A 66 7.78 3.70 -7.17
N GLY A 67 6.87 3.57 -8.12
CA GLY A 67 7.05 2.83 -9.37
C GLY A 67 6.36 3.54 -10.53
N THR A 68 5.59 2.79 -11.31
CA THR A 68 4.71 3.36 -12.36
C THR A 68 3.79 4.44 -11.77
N GLY A 69 3.27 4.17 -10.56
CA GLY A 69 2.48 5.06 -9.74
C GLY A 69 2.93 5.01 -8.27
N LEU A 70 2.02 5.39 -7.38
CA LEU A 70 2.15 5.33 -5.93
C LEU A 70 1.40 4.08 -5.41
N GLY A 71 2.10 3.14 -4.78
CA GLY A 71 1.45 2.08 -3.99
C GLY A 71 1.49 2.42 -2.51
N THR A 72 0.48 1.99 -1.76
CA THR A 72 0.43 2.19 -0.30
C THR A 72 -0.06 0.93 0.42
N ALA A 73 0.49 0.69 1.62
CA ALA A 73 -0.05 -0.27 2.57
C ALA A 73 0.06 0.31 3.98
N LEU A 74 -1.03 0.25 4.73
CA LEU A 74 -1.09 0.72 6.11
C LEU A 74 -1.14 -0.47 7.05
N ILE A 75 -0.30 -0.44 8.07
CA ILE A 75 -0.23 -1.47 9.10
C ILE A 75 -0.40 -0.80 10.46
N ASP A 76 -1.27 -1.35 11.28
CA ASP A 76 -1.52 -0.93 12.66
C ASP A 76 -1.20 -2.09 13.61
N ASN A 77 -0.13 -1.93 14.39
CA ASN A 77 0.32 -2.93 15.35
C ASN A 77 0.43 -4.35 14.75
N GLY A 78 1.03 -4.44 13.55
CA GLY A 78 1.21 -5.70 12.82
C GLY A 78 0.02 -6.15 12.00
N ILE A 79 -1.14 -5.51 12.13
CA ILE A 79 -2.35 -5.83 11.39
C ILE A 79 -2.42 -4.99 10.11
N LEU A 80 -2.53 -5.66 8.97
CA LEU A 80 -2.70 -4.98 7.70
C LEU A 80 -4.12 -4.37 7.61
N ALA A 81 -4.18 -3.06 7.43
CA ALA A 81 -5.43 -2.35 7.22
C ALA A 81 -6.04 -2.70 5.84
N PRO A 82 -7.36 -2.49 5.66
CA PRO A 82 -7.98 -2.62 4.35
C PRO A 82 -7.26 -1.76 3.30
N HIS A 83 -7.11 -2.29 2.09
CA HIS A 83 -6.44 -1.60 0.99
C HIS A 83 -7.10 -0.27 0.66
N LEU A 84 -6.29 0.78 0.60
CA LEU A 84 -6.69 2.13 0.19
C LEU A 84 -5.93 2.52 -1.09
N GLU A 85 -6.67 2.78 -2.17
CA GLU A 85 -6.11 3.22 -3.45
C GLU A 85 -5.81 4.72 -3.42
N ILE A 86 -4.79 5.10 -2.66
CA ILE A 86 -4.38 6.50 -2.48
C ILE A 86 -3.82 7.11 -3.75
N SER A 87 -3.27 6.29 -4.64
CA SER A 87 -2.69 6.73 -5.91
C SER A 87 -3.66 7.59 -6.74
N HIS A 88 -4.94 7.27 -6.66
CA HIS A 88 -6.02 7.95 -7.37
C HIS A 88 -6.65 9.12 -6.61
N ALA A 89 -6.25 9.34 -5.36
CA ALA A 89 -6.74 10.49 -4.59
C ALA A 89 -6.21 11.81 -5.19
N PRO A 90 -6.99 12.91 -5.12
CA PRO A 90 -6.56 14.19 -5.62
C PRO A 90 -5.42 14.74 -4.75
N MET A 91 -4.29 15.09 -5.38
CA MET A 91 -3.15 15.69 -4.70
C MET A 91 -3.12 17.22 -4.89
N ARG A 92 -3.23 17.69 -6.14
CA ARG A 92 -3.21 19.12 -6.45
C ARG A 92 -3.85 19.42 -7.81
N TRP A 93 -4.58 20.50 -7.92
CA TRP A 93 -5.18 20.98 -9.18
C TRP A 93 -5.97 19.92 -9.96
N GLY A 94 -6.64 19.02 -9.26
CA GLY A 94 -7.39 17.94 -9.89
C GLY A 94 -6.52 16.78 -10.40
N LEU A 95 -5.20 16.84 -10.21
CA LEU A 95 -4.27 15.76 -10.51
C LEU A 95 -4.17 14.79 -9.33
N THR A 96 -4.07 13.51 -9.61
CA THR A 96 -3.88 12.45 -8.63
C THR A 96 -2.42 12.35 -8.17
N TYR A 97 -2.15 11.52 -7.14
CA TYR A 97 -0.77 11.23 -6.76
C TYR A 97 0.01 10.60 -7.92
N ASP A 98 -0.60 9.68 -8.68
CA ASP A 98 0.04 9.07 -9.86
C ASP A 98 0.40 10.10 -10.92
N ASP A 99 -0.50 11.04 -11.19
CA ASP A 99 -0.24 12.11 -12.17
C ASP A 99 0.91 13.04 -11.74
N VAL A 100 1.19 13.15 -10.43
CA VAL A 100 2.17 14.10 -9.90
C VAL A 100 3.54 13.46 -9.65
N ILE A 101 3.57 12.20 -9.20
CA ILE A 101 4.80 11.51 -8.78
C ILE A 101 5.06 10.16 -9.45
N GLY A 102 4.19 9.71 -10.36
CA GLY A 102 4.42 8.48 -11.11
C GLY A 102 5.65 8.55 -12.03
N GLU A 103 6.03 7.41 -12.60
CA GLU A 103 7.23 7.25 -13.46
C GLU A 103 7.24 8.21 -14.65
N ALA A 104 6.10 8.39 -15.32
CA ALA A 104 6.01 9.28 -16.48
C ALA A 104 6.40 10.71 -16.10
N GLU A 105 5.98 11.18 -14.94
CA GLU A 105 6.29 12.51 -14.44
C GLU A 105 7.75 12.62 -13.96
N ARG A 106 8.31 11.54 -13.38
CA ARG A 106 9.73 11.47 -13.06
C ARG A 106 10.60 11.65 -14.30
N ILE A 107 10.29 10.92 -15.38
CA ILE A 107 11.01 11.02 -16.65
C ILE A 107 10.91 12.44 -17.22
N ARG A 108 9.73 13.04 -17.18
CA ARG A 108 9.49 14.40 -17.70
C ARG A 108 10.27 15.48 -16.94
N LEU A 109 10.36 15.36 -15.61
CA LEU A 109 10.93 16.39 -14.72
C LEU A 109 12.42 16.20 -14.42
N GLY A 110 12.90 14.97 -14.54
CA GLY A 110 14.19 14.53 -13.98
C GLY A 110 14.15 14.35 -12.47
N ASP A 111 15.08 13.56 -11.95
CA ASP A 111 15.08 13.08 -10.57
C ASP A 111 15.06 14.20 -9.52
N THR A 112 15.72 15.35 -9.78
CA THR A 112 15.80 16.46 -8.81
C THR A 112 14.46 17.17 -8.60
N ALA A 113 13.76 17.53 -9.66
CA ALA A 113 12.47 18.20 -9.55
C ALA A 113 11.38 17.23 -9.09
N TRP A 114 11.41 15.98 -9.58
CA TRP A 114 10.53 14.93 -9.15
C TRP A 114 10.69 14.61 -7.65
N SER A 115 11.90 14.49 -7.13
CA SER A 115 12.13 14.26 -5.69
C SER A 115 11.48 15.30 -4.79
N ARG A 116 11.45 16.58 -5.22
CA ARG A 116 10.77 17.65 -4.48
C ARG A 116 9.24 17.42 -4.46
N ARG A 117 8.68 16.85 -5.53
CA ARG A 117 7.26 16.51 -5.56
C ARG A 117 6.97 15.30 -4.67
N VAL A 118 7.84 14.30 -4.65
CA VAL A 118 7.75 13.17 -3.72
C VAL A 118 7.74 13.68 -2.28
N LEU A 119 8.65 14.60 -1.92
CA LEU A 119 8.64 15.20 -0.58
C LEU A 119 7.28 15.83 -0.25
N LYS A 120 6.70 16.61 -1.20
CA LYS A 120 5.38 17.22 -0.99
C LYS A 120 4.25 16.20 -0.90
N ALA A 121 4.34 15.11 -1.65
CA ALA A 121 3.38 14.02 -1.55
C ALA A 121 3.44 13.38 -0.16
N ILE A 122 4.64 13.05 0.33
CA ILE A 122 4.82 12.48 1.68
C ILE A 122 4.34 13.45 2.76
N GLU A 123 4.69 14.74 2.66
CA GLU A 123 4.21 15.78 3.60
C GLU A 123 2.68 15.87 3.60
N SER A 124 2.00 15.66 2.46
CA SER A 124 0.54 15.72 2.37
C SER A 124 -0.17 14.46 2.92
N LEU A 125 0.52 13.33 2.95
CA LEU A 125 0.00 12.09 3.52
C LEU A 125 0.12 12.04 5.06
N TRP A 126 1.11 12.73 5.61
CA TRP A 126 1.35 12.75 7.06
C TRP A 126 0.12 13.12 7.91
N PRO A 127 -0.63 14.20 7.64
CA PRO A 127 -1.79 14.55 8.47
C PRO A 127 -2.92 13.52 8.40
N VAL A 128 -2.94 12.67 7.39
CA VAL A 128 -3.95 11.63 7.18
C VAL A 128 -3.60 10.35 7.95
N PHE A 129 -2.38 9.86 7.79
CA PHE A 129 -1.98 8.56 8.31
C PHE A 129 -1.31 8.61 9.68
N ARG A 130 -0.61 9.70 10.02
CA ARG A 130 0.07 9.88 11.30
C ARG A 130 0.98 8.73 11.69
N TRP A 131 1.73 8.18 10.73
CA TRP A 131 2.60 7.03 10.92
C TRP A 131 3.71 7.29 11.96
N ASP A 132 4.05 6.26 12.71
CA ASP A 132 5.25 6.22 13.55
C ASP A 132 6.48 5.95 12.69
N LYS A 133 6.34 5.10 11.66
CA LYS A 133 7.38 4.75 10.72
C LYS A 133 6.86 4.70 9.28
N LEU A 134 7.62 5.31 8.36
CA LEU A 134 7.36 5.29 6.92
C LEU A 134 8.43 4.47 6.22
N TYR A 135 8.02 3.51 5.41
CA TYR A 135 8.90 2.77 4.51
C TYR A 135 8.73 3.28 3.08
N LEU A 136 9.84 3.68 2.44
CA LEU A 136 9.88 4.10 1.04
C LEU A 136 10.56 3.05 0.19
N GLY A 137 9.77 2.34 -0.61
CA GLY A 137 10.21 1.29 -1.52
C GLY A 137 9.88 1.57 -2.98
N GLY A 138 9.90 0.52 -3.79
CA GLY A 138 9.66 0.59 -5.23
C GLY A 138 10.90 0.99 -6.03
N GLY A 139 10.88 0.73 -7.34
CA GLY A 139 12.04 0.91 -8.24
C GLY A 139 12.56 2.35 -8.29
N ASN A 140 11.69 3.33 -8.06
CA ASN A 140 12.04 4.75 -8.11
C ASN A 140 12.48 5.35 -6.77
N SER A 141 12.32 4.65 -5.65
CA SER A 141 12.75 5.16 -4.34
C SER A 141 14.25 5.49 -4.30
N ALA A 142 15.06 4.70 -5.00
CA ALA A 142 16.51 4.94 -5.14
C ALA A 142 16.85 6.22 -5.93
N ARG A 143 15.92 6.76 -6.71
CA ARG A 143 16.08 7.97 -7.52
C ARG A 143 15.87 9.27 -6.74
N ILE A 144 15.34 9.19 -5.52
CA ILE A 144 15.19 10.36 -4.65
C ILE A 144 16.59 10.90 -4.31
N VAL A 145 16.83 12.16 -4.67
CA VAL A 145 18.14 12.79 -4.49
C VAL A 145 18.47 12.99 -3.00
N LEU A 146 19.76 12.92 -2.65
CA LEU A 146 20.22 13.00 -1.24
C LEU A 146 19.73 14.24 -0.51
N SER A 147 19.68 15.40 -1.18
CA SER A 147 19.19 16.64 -0.58
C SER A 147 17.71 16.65 -0.20
N VAL A 148 16.93 15.71 -0.76
CA VAL A 148 15.51 15.48 -0.41
C VAL A 148 15.41 14.39 0.64
N ARG A 149 16.21 13.32 0.54
CA ARG A 149 16.21 12.24 1.55
C ARG A 149 16.40 12.78 2.96
N GLY A 150 17.35 13.70 3.15
CA GLY A 150 17.60 14.33 4.46
C GLY A 150 16.46 15.22 4.98
N LYS A 151 15.41 15.47 4.21
CA LYS A 151 14.23 16.26 4.60
C LYS A 151 13.01 15.42 4.94
N LEU A 152 13.06 14.13 4.67
CA LEU A 152 11.92 13.23 4.88
C LEU A 152 11.66 12.89 6.36
N GLY A 153 12.67 13.11 7.23
CA GLY A 153 12.59 12.80 8.66
C GLY A 153 13.28 11.48 9.04
N ASP A 154 13.56 11.34 10.32
CA ASP A 154 14.33 10.21 10.86
C ASP A 154 13.50 8.90 10.93
N ASN A 155 12.19 9.01 10.89
CA ASN A 155 11.27 7.88 10.89
C ASN A 155 10.98 7.32 9.47
N VAL A 156 11.76 7.75 8.46
CA VAL A 156 11.63 7.26 7.08
C VAL A 156 12.75 6.27 6.76
N VAL A 157 12.35 5.05 6.41
CA VAL A 157 13.25 3.94 6.06
C VAL A 157 13.18 3.68 4.56
N PHE A 158 14.33 3.73 3.88
CA PHE A 158 14.40 3.35 2.47
C PHE A 158 14.54 1.84 2.34
N VAL A 159 13.63 1.23 1.57
CA VAL A 159 13.52 -0.21 1.42
C VAL A 159 13.99 -0.63 0.02
N PRO A 160 14.93 -1.60 -0.08
CA PRO A 160 15.33 -2.11 -1.38
C PRO A 160 14.18 -2.88 -2.04
N ASN A 161 14.15 -2.90 -3.37
CA ASN A 161 13.08 -3.55 -4.15
C ASN A 161 12.97 -5.07 -3.86
N ALA A 162 14.08 -5.70 -3.43
CA ALA A 162 14.11 -7.11 -3.04
C ALA A 162 13.30 -7.44 -1.77
N ALA A 163 12.94 -6.44 -0.96
CA ALA A 163 12.17 -6.68 0.27
C ALA A 163 10.80 -7.33 0.00
N GLY A 164 10.18 -7.03 -1.13
CA GLY A 164 8.92 -7.67 -1.55
C GLY A 164 9.04 -9.18 -1.77
N MET A 165 10.22 -9.70 -2.10
CA MET A 165 10.40 -11.15 -2.31
C MET A 165 10.25 -11.96 -1.01
N ASN A 166 10.61 -11.40 0.13
CA ASN A 166 10.46 -12.04 1.44
C ASN A 166 9.08 -11.81 2.06
N GLY A 167 8.32 -10.86 1.52
CA GLY A 167 7.02 -10.46 2.05
C GLY A 167 5.95 -11.53 1.91
N GLY A 168 6.00 -12.35 0.86
CA GLY A 168 4.97 -13.35 0.60
C GLY A 168 4.78 -14.36 1.74
N VAL A 169 5.86 -14.89 2.30
CA VAL A 169 5.79 -15.83 3.43
C VAL A 169 5.27 -15.15 4.70
N ARG A 170 5.78 -13.94 4.99
CA ARG A 170 5.38 -13.20 6.18
C ARG A 170 3.94 -12.68 6.10
N ALA A 171 3.45 -12.40 4.90
CA ALA A 171 2.06 -12.02 4.66
C ALA A 171 1.06 -13.06 5.15
N TRP A 172 1.39 -14.35 5.05
CA TRP A 172 0.56 -15.41 5.61
C TRP A 172 0.48 -15.37 7.13
N ALA A 173 1.61 -15.12 7.81
CA ALA A 173 1.64 -14.96 9.26
C ALA A 173 0.78 -13.76 9.69
N MET A 174 0.96 -12.60 9.04
CA MET A 174 0.17 -11.39 9.31
C MET A 174 -1.32 -11.61 9.06
N ALA A 175 -1.69 -12.36 8.01
CA ALA A 175 -3.08 -12.70 7.73
C ALA A 175 -3.71 -13.57 8.84
N ALA A 176 -2.95 -14.53 9.36
CA ALA A 176 -3.40 -15.38 10.46
C ALA A 176 -3.55 -14.57 11.77
N GLU A 177 -2.60 -13.70 12.09
CA GLU A 177 -2.65 -12.82 13.25
C GLU A 177 -3.84 -11.86 13.20
N SER A 178 -4.11 -11.28 12.02
CA SER A 178 -5.27 -10.41 11.80
C SER A 178 -6.59 -11.17 12.01
N ALA A 179 -6.70 -12.40 11.52
CA ALA A 179 -7.89 -13.23 11.71
C ALA A 179 -8.14 -13.53 13.21
N HIS A 180 -7.10 -13.86 13.96
CA HIS A 180 -7.22 -14.11 15.41
C HIS A 180 -7.60 -12.84 16.19
N ALA A 181 -7.05 -11.67 15.81
CA ALA A 181 -7.38 -10.42 16.46
C ALA A 181 -8.85 -10.03 16.28
N ILE A 182 -9.40 -10.28 15.08
CA ILE A 182 -10.82 -10.02 14.80
C ILE A 182 -11.72 -10.98 15.58
N GLU A 183 -11.40 -12.27 15.60
CA GLU A 183 -12.16 -13.28 16.36
C GLU A 183 -12.16 -12.96 17.85
N ALA A 184 -11.02 -12.52 18.40
CA ALA A 184 -10.92 -12.08 19.78
C ALA A 184 -11.82 -10.88 20.06
N ALA A 185 -11.81 -9.86 19.19
CA ALA A 185 -12.64 -8.67 19.32
C ALA A 185 -14.14 -8.96 19.19
N GLU A 186 -14.54 -9.91 18.35
CA GLU A 186 -15.94 -10.34 18.22
C GLU A 186 -16.45 -11.11 19.46
N ASN A 187 -15.53 -11.77 20.18
CA ASN A 187 -15.85 -12.52 21.41
C ASN A 187 -15.80 -11.65 22.67
N GLU A 188 -15.21 -10.46 22.62
CA GLU A 188 -15.32 -9.46 23.69
C GLU A 188 -16.73 -8.88 23.71
N GLN A 189 -17.55 -9.39 24.63
CA GLN A 189 -18.89 -8.85 24.89
C GLN A 189 -18.71 -7.46 25.49
N TRP A 190 -19.11 -6.43 24.75
CA TRP A 190 -19.14 -5.06 25.27
C TRP A 190 -20.23 -4.98 26.32
N ASP A 191 -19.87 -5.11 27.60
CA ASP A 191 -20.72 -4.74 28.73
C ASP A 191 -20.89 -3.21 28.73
N LEU A 192 -21.89 -2.72 27.99
CA LEU A 192 -22.30 -1.34 28.10
C LEU A 192 -22.93 -1.16 29.48
N PRO A 193 -22.48 -0.22 30.30
CA PRO A 193 -23.18 0.13 31.53
C PRO A 193 -24.55 0.71 31.18
N ASP A 194 -25.59 0.22 31.88
CA ASP A 194 -26.97 0.71 31.80
C ASP A 194 -27.09 2.23 32.09
#